data_606815cf1a9fb818a8564cd465d82a9c
#
_entry.id   606815cf1a9fb818a8564cd465d82a9c
#
_cell.length_a   1.000
_cell.length_b   1.000
_cell.length_c   1.000
_cell.angle_alpha   90.00
_cell.angle_beta   90.00
_cell.angle_gamma   90.00
#
_symmetry.space_group_name_H-M   'P 1'
#
loop_
_entity.id
_entity.type
_entity.pdbx_description
1 polymer ?
#
loop_
_entity_poly.entity_id
_entity_poly.type
_entity_poly.pdbx_seq_one_letter_code
_entity_poly.pdbx_strand_id
1 'polypeptide(L)'
;MDAGQGLPTPSEVPPPWYPSTLTDRTFTMHALEGGVPSPWGRFYGWDPTDVLSPSWWASQVKATWGKWPSNVEHVTLIADHRWGMEVRLDDRWTAHIYPLYTGHDVSTLAVHEPWRTSLEGSELVMPVAGLKHELGDAVNVFPLHTVQSSWTDGPSPQTLAAMCGRIQSCLANHATPNAERRWNDRLKAIEDRLKTSTLWRAPHTKAVVGLPPLHLGGADVNGSARLIPFPRPLVDRLLCANERRPGVAEAAALEQRLAINDAFVEGSGRQAFYEAWASEVPSPWSTSSAFSSANGGVWIWRYEAMLLLLAEGRAYGLTNQVKRCETWLRDVSRIQARLGELRTVLAVRKAAMYSSLATLALAVNGAGAWPLAVGAAAVSLLAHLTYRRRLPDPI
;
A
#
# COMPACT_ATOMS: atom_id res chain seq x y z
N MET A 1 -2.54 23.86 -1.62
CA MET A 1 -1.10 24.17 -1.66
C MET A 1 -0.67 24.49 -0.25
N ASP A 2 -0.17 23.50 0.49
CA ASP A 2 0.51 23.74 1.75
C ASP A 2 2.01 23.49 1.53
N ALA A 3 2.61 24.35 0.71
CA ALA A 3 4.05 24.51 0.68
C ALA A 3 4.44 25.23 1.98
N GLY A 4 5.09 24.53 2.89
CA GLY A 4 5.67 25.14 4.08
C GLY A 4 5.30 24.55 5.42
N GLN A 5 4.70 23.38 5.48
CA GLN A 5 4.68 22.64 6.72
C GLN A 5 5.95 21.81 6.81
N GLY A 6 6.93 22.34 7.54
CA GLY A 6 8.10 21.56 7.95
C GLY A 6 7.68 20.21 8.53
N LEU A 7 8.59 19.25 8.51
CA LEU A 7 8.33 17.92 9.06
C LEU A 7 7.63 18.05 10.42
N PRO A 8 6.45 17.43 10.59
CA PRO A 8 5.72 17.53 11.83
C PRO A 8 6.61 17.00 12.96
N THR A 9 6.80 17.82 13.98
CA THR A 9 7.47 17.39 15.21
C THR A 9 6.67 16.26 15.82
N PRO A 10 7.28 15.11 16.12
CA PRO A 10 6.56 14.01 16.75
C PRO A 10 6.03 14.43 18.12
N SER A 11 4.91 13.86 18.50
CA SER A 11 4.41 13.98 19.86
C SER A 11 5.46 13.45 20.84
N GLU A 12 5.69 14.18 21.94
CA GLU A 12 6.58 13.71 23.02
C GLU A 12 6.12 12.38 23.65
N VAL A 13 4.82 12.09 23.53
CA VAL A 13 4.23 10.83 24.01
C VAL A 13 4.02 9.89 22.85
N PRO A 14 4.64 8.69 22.89
CA PRO A 14 4.43 7.72 21.83
C PRO A 14 2.95 7.32 21.75
N PRO A 15 2.40 7.14 20.53
CA PRO A 15 1.04 6.64 20.40
C PRO A 15 0.87 5.31 21.12
N PRO A 16 -0.33 4.99 21.63
CA PRO A 16 -0.56 3.74 22.41
C PRO A 16 -0.26 2.45 21.65
N TRP A 17 -0.24 2.51 20.31
CA TRP A 17 0.10 1.38 19.45
C TRP A 17 1.60 1.20 19.22
N TYR A 18 2.42 2.17 19.65
CA TYR A 18 3.86 2.09 19.49
C TYR A 18 4.47 1.06 20.46
N PRO A 19 5.25 0.10 19.98
CA PRO A 19 5.84 -0.90 20.88
C PRO A 19 6.88 -0.27 21.82
N SER A 20 6.72 -0.47 23.11
CA SER A 20 7.71 -0.02 24.10
C SER A 20 9.12 -0.54 23.84
N THR A 21 9.21 -1.77 23.33
CA THR A 21 10.48 -2.39 22.93
C THR A 21 11.21 -1.70 21.79
N LEU A 22 10.51 -0.89 21.00
CA LEU A 22 11.13 -0.08 19.93
C LEU A 22 11.62 1.27 20.44
N THR A 23 11.00 1.79 21.51
CA THR A 23 11.45 3.01 22.17
C THR A 23 12.88 2.86 22.67
N ASP A 24 13.17 1.74 23.34
CA ASP A 24 14.51 1.44 23.85
C ASP A 24 15.53 1.27 22.71
N ARG A 25 15.14 0.58 21.63
CA ARG A 25 16.01 0.40 20.46
C ARG A 25 16.30 1.71 19.74
N THR A 26 15.32 2.58 19.58
CA THR A 26 15.52 3.86 18.91
C THR A 26 16.37 4.82 19.72
N PHE A 27 16.34 4.76 21.05
CA PHE A 27 17.23 5.53 21.92
C PHE A 27 18.65 4.97 21.99
N THR A 28 18.81 3.68 21.88
CA THR A 28 20.11 3.01 21.85
C THR A 28 20.77 3.06 20.46
N MET A 29 19.99 3.30 19.43
CA MET A 29 20.49 3.43 18.06
C MET A 29 21.10 4.81 17.83
N HIS A 30 22.15 5.07 18.68
CA HIS A 30 22.88 6.14 18.86
C HIS A 30 23.60 6.81 17.94
N ALA A 31 23.77 7.84 18.10
CA ALA A 31 24.97 8.65 17.84
C ALA A 31 25.30 8.91 16.37
N LEU A 32 24.30 9.12 15.57
CA LEU A 32 24.50 9.95 14.42
C LEU A 32 24.37 11.37 14.92
N GLU A 33 25.46 12.10 14.83
CA GLU A 33 25.49 13.52 15.09
C GLU A 33 24.30 14.16 14.36
N GLY A 34 23.48 14.89 15.07
CA GLY A 34 22.41 15.69 14.49
C GLY A 34 20.96 15.20 14.57
N GLY A 35 20.69 13.96 14.98
CA GLY A 35 19.29 13.52 15.08
C GLY A 35 18.57 13.94 16.36
N VAL A 36 17.36 14.49 16.26
CA VAL A 36 16.52 14.81 17.42
C VAL A 36 15.87 13.52 17.92
N PRO A 37 16.17 13.07 19.16
CA PRO A 37 15.53 11.90 19.72
C PRO A 37 14.04 12.18 19.96
N SER A 38 13.19 11.24 19.57
CA SER A 38 11.78 11.24 19.91
C SER A 38 11.42 9.92 20.61
N PRO A 39 10.29 9.87 21.36
CA PRO A 39 9.88 8.63 22.03
C PRO A 39 9.64 7.46 21.10
N TRP A 40 9.52 7.67 19.79
CA TRP A 40 9.18 6.64 18.79
C TRP A 40 10.08 6.63 17.57
N GLY A 41 11.23 7.27 17.69
CA GLY A 41 12.26 7.25 16.69
C GLY A 41 13.18 8.44 16.79
N ARG A 42 14.29 8.36 16.10
CA ARG A 42 15.17 9.49 15.95
C ARG A 42 14.87 10.16 14.63
N PHE A 43 14.48 11.44 14.68
CA PHE A 43 14.42 12.26 13.48
C PHE A 43 15.84 12.63 13.13
N TYR A 44 16.14 12.46 11.86
CA TYR A 44 17.42 12.81 11.33
C TYR A 44 17.48 14.32 11.22
N GLY A 45 18.28 14.90 12.04
CA GLY A 45 18.56 16.31 11.99
C GLY A 45 19.71 16.64 11.06
N TRP A 46 19.59 16.31 9.77
CA TRP A 46 20.45 17.05 8.86
C TRP A 46 20.05 18.50 8.96
N ASP A 47 21.00 19.34 9.32
CA ASP A 47 20.82 20.77 9.11
C ASP A 47 20.54 20.95 7.59
N PRO A 48 19.43 21.53 7.19
CA PRO A 48 19.15 21.78 5.79
C PRO A 48 20.30 22.52 5.09
N THR A 49 21.02 23.40 5.84
CA THR A 49 22.18 24.12 5.33
C THR A 49 23.34 23.21 5.00
N ASP A 50 23.58 22.15 5.78
CA ASP A 50 24.63 21.18 5.52
C ASP A 50 24.34 20.39 4.24
N VAL A 51 23.12 19.86 4.14
CA VAL A 51 22.70 19.03 2.98
C VAL A 51 22.67 19.84 1.69
N LEU A 52 22.37 21.13 1.77
CA LEU A 52 22.40 22.03 0.62
C LEU A 52 23.82 22.48 0.25
N SER A 53 24.84 22.08 1.02
CA SER A 53 26.22 22.37 0.71
C SER A 53 26.83 21.28 -0.17
N PRO A 54 27.45 21.61 -1.32
CA PRO A 54 28.18 20.66 -2.15
C PRO A 54 29.25 19.87 -1.40
N SER A 55 29.90 20.50 -0.42
CA SER A 55 30.95 19.88 0.40
C SER A 55 30.43 18.71 1.24
N TRP A 56 29.17 18.77 1.68
CA TRP A 56 28.53 17.66 2.38
C TRP A 56 28.47 16.39 1.50
N TRP A 57 28.07 16.53 0.22
CA TRP A 57 28.01 15.40 -0.72
C TRP A 57 29.36 14.78 -0.97
N ALA A 58 30.41 15.61 -1.08
CA ALA A 58 31.79 15.15 -1.24
C ALA A 58 32.29 14.38 0.00
N SER A 59 31.85 14.75 1.20
CA SER A 59 32.30 14.14 2.46
C SER A 59 31.70 12.74 2.71
N GLN A 60 30.55 12.39 2.11
CA GLN A 60 29.81 11.16 2.38
C GLN A 60 30.31 9.92 1.63
N VAL A 61 31.30 10.02 0.77
CA VAL A 61 31.75 8.97 -0.18
C VAL A 61 32.00 7.60 0.46
N LYS A 62 32.43 7.54 1.72
CA LYS A 62 32.79 6.27 2.38
C LYS A 62 31.62 5.36 2.75
N ALA A 63 30.42 5.90 2.89
CA ALA A 63 29.23 5.16 3.33
C ALA A 63 28.20 4.98 2.20
N THR A 64 28.61 5.26 0.96
CA THR A 64 27.70 5.28 -0.19
C THR A 64 27.80 4.03 -1.04
N TRP A 65 26.75 3.77 -1.79
CA TRP A 65 26.68 2.74 -2.83
C TRP A 65 26.30 3.37 -4.18
N GLY A 66 26.57 2.66 -5.25
CA GLY A 66 26.25 3.08 -6.61
C GLY A 66 27.12 4.26 -7.09
N LYS A 67 26.56 5.03 -8.02
CA LYS A 67 27.25 6.19 -8.60
C LYS A 67 26.96 7.45 -7.79
N TRP A 68 27.53 7.54 -6.60
CA TRP A 68 27.31 8.67 -5.70
C TRP A 68 27.82 9.99 -6.31
N PRO A 69 27.01 11.06 -6.30
CA PRO A 69 27.38 12.35 -6.87
C PRO A 69 28.29 13.14 -5.91
N SER A 70 29.58 12.76 -5.84
CA SER A 70 30.55 13.42 -4.97
C SER A 70 31.01 14.80 -5.44
N ASN A 71 30.84 15.10 -6.73
CA ASN A 71 31.33 16.35 -7.35
C ASN A 71 30.15 17.24 -7.76
N VAL A 72 29.19 17.42 -6.85
CA VAL A 72 28.05 18.30 -7.06
C VAL A 72 28.50 19.75 -6.90
N GLU A 73 28.10 20.61 -7.82
CA GLU A 73 28.37 22.06 -7.75
C GLU A 73 27.18 22.83 -7.20
N HIS A 74 25.96 22.38 -7.52
CA HIS A 74 24.72 23.04 -7.11
C HIS A 74 23.75 22.07 -6.46
N VAL A 75 23.26 22.44 -5.28
CA VAL A 75 22.24 21.69 -4.56
C VAL A 75 21.07 22.63 -4.28
N THR A 76 19.87 22.25 -4.71
CA THR A 76 18.68 23.07 -4.54
C THR A 76 17.60 22.27 -3.83
N LEU A 77 17.04 22.82 -2.74
CA LEU A 77 15.85 22.25 -2.10
C LEU A 77 14.64 22.42 -3.02
N ILE A 78 13.99 21.31 -3.34
CA ILE A 78 12.77 21.30 -4.16
C ILE A 78 11.54 21.33 -3.27
N ALA A 79 11.49 20.43 -2.28
CA ALA A 79 10.36 20.33 -1.36
C ALA A 79 10.73 19.63 -0.06
N ASP A 80 9.99 19.99 0.99
CA ASP A 80 9.92 19.24 2.23
C ASP A 80 8.64 18.40 2.22
N HIS A 81 8.81 17.10 2.38
CA HIS A 81 7.73 16.13 2.44
C HIS A 81 7.67 15.47 3.82
N ARG A 82 6.55 14.84 4.15
CA ARG A 82 6.42 14.04 5.38
C ARG A 82 7.42 12.89 5.49
N TRP A 83 7.87 12.37 4.34
CA TRP A 83 8.85 11.30 4.29
C TRP A 83 10.30 11.79 4.26
N GLY A 84 10.55 13.08 4.04
CA GLY A 84 11.86 13.67 3.99
C GLY A 84 11.99 14.83 3.01
N MET A 85 13.23 15.26 2.78
CA MET A 85 13.54 16.34 1.84
C MET A 85 13.79 15.80 0.44
N GLU A 86 13.33 16.54 -0.55
CA GLU A 86 13.65 16.35 -1.96
C GLU A 86 14.59 17.47 -2.41
N VAL A 87 15.78 17.09 -2.88
CA VAL A 87 16.77 18.04 -3.36
C VAL A 87 17.17 17.71 -4.80
N ARG A 88 17.48 18.73 -5.56
CA ARG A 88 18.02 18.62 -6.93
C ARG A 88 19.53 18.84 -6.92
N LEU A 89 20.26 18.02 -7.65
CA LEU A 89 21.71 18.05 -7.74
C LEU A 89 22.11 18.30 -9.19
N ASP A 90 22.72 19.46 -9.46
CA ASP A 90 23.24 19.90 -10.77
C ASP A 90 22.25 19.74 -11.96
N ASP A 91 20.96 19.85 -11.71
CA ASP A 91 19.90 19.54 -12.69
C ASP A 91 20.06 18.17 -13.41
N ARG A 92 20.75 17.23 -12.77
CA ARG A 92 21.04 15.89 -13.30
C ARG A 92 20.39 14.79 -12.49
N TRP A 93 20.26 14.99 -11.17
CA TRP A 93 19.67 14.01 -10.26
C TRP A 93 18.68 14.66 -9.29
N THR A 94 17.78 13.85 -8.80
CA THR A 94 16.95 14.17 -7.64
C THR A 94 17.34 13.25 -6.50
N ALA A 95 17.59 13.80 -5.32
CA ALA A 95 17.88 13.00 -4.14
C ALA A 95 16.80 13.14 -3.09
N HIS A 96 16.41 12.01 -2.50
CA HIS A 96 15.52 11.92 -1.38
C HIS A 96 16.30 11.69 -0.10
N ILE A 97 16.14 12.57 0.87
CA ILE A 97 16.83 12.55 2.16
C ILE A 97 15.80 12.25 3.23
N TYR A 98 16.00 11.15 3.93
CA TYR A 98 15.04 10.64 4.89
C TYR A 98 15.36 11.08 6.31
N PRO A 99 14.40 11.70 7.02
CA PRO A 99 14.61 12.22 8.37
C PRO A 99 14.56 11.15 9.46
N LEU A 100 14.14 9.94 9.10
CA LEU A 100 13.96 8.85 10.03
C LEU A 100 14.87 7.69 9.70
N TYR A 101 15.63 7.25 10.69
CA TYR A 101 16.51 6.11 10.57
C TYR A 101 15.84 4.76 10.74
N THR A 102 14.56 4.71 10.90
CA THR A 102 13.85 3.47 11.14
C THR A 102 13.50 2.74 9.85
N GLY A 103 14.55 2.28 9.19
CA GLY A 103 14.37 1.20 8.24
C GLY A 103 13.74 1.55 6.91
N HIS A 104 14.08 2.68 6.32
CA HIS A 104 13.82 2.86 4.89
C HIS A 104 14.78 1.97 4.11
N ASP A 105 14.28 1.15 3.22
CA ASP A 105 15.05 0.18 2.43
C ASP A 105 14.68 0.21 0.94
N VAL A 106 14.40 1.39 0.43
CA VAL A 106 14.17 1.65 -1.00
C VAL A 106 15.38 1.20 -1.82
N SER A 107 16.59 1.40 -1.29
CA SER A 107 17.83 0.94 -1.89
C SER A 107 17.85 -0.56 -2.20
N THR A 108 17.10 -1.37 -1.47
CA THR A 108 17.07 -2.82 -1.67
C THR A 108 16.59 -3.19 -3.08
N LEU A 109 15.70 -2.40 -3.68
CA LEU A 109 15.26 -2.61 -5.06
C LEU A 109 16.40 -2.47 -6.08
N ALA A 110 17.37 -1.60 -5.80
CA ALA A 110 18.50 -1.36 -6.69
C ALA A 110 19.74 -2.20 -6.34
N VAL A 111 19.92 -2.55 -5.06
CA VAL A 111 21.09 -3.30 -4.58
C VAL A 111 20.90 -4.81 -4.70
N HIS A 112 19.67 -5.31 -4.51
CA HIS A 112 19.37 -6.72 -4.64
C HIS A 112 19.32 -7.11 -6.13
N GLU A 113 20.41 -7.71 -6.62
CA GLU A 113 20.65 -8.00 -8.04
C GLU A 113 19.45 -8.65 -8.77
N PRO A 114 18.79 -9.70 -8.25
CA PRO A 114 17.68 -10.33 -8.94
C PRO A 114 16.47 -9.39 -9.14
N TRP A 115 16.19 -8.51 -8.17
CA TRP A 115 15.08 -7.58 -8.30
C TRP A 115 15.43 -6.43 -9.24
N ARG A 116 16.66 -5.92 -9.12
CA ARG A 116 17.18 -4.88 -10.01
C ARG A 116 17.08 -5.30 -11.46
N THR A 117 17.60 -6.49 -11.79
CA THR A 117 17.56 -7.02 -13.15
C THR A 117 16.14 -7.20 -13.67
N SER A 118 15.21 -7.68 -12.82
CA SER A 118 13.81 -7.84 -13.21
C SER A 118 13.08 -6.52 -13.42
N LEU A 119 13.49 -5.46 -12.73
CA LEU A 119 12.88 -4.12 -12.82
C LEU A 119 13.55 -3.23 -13.88
N GLU A 120 14.66 -3.64 -14.45
CA GLU A 120 15.32 -2.90 -15.54
C GLU A 120 14.38 -2.74 -16.74
N GLY A 121 14.25 -1.51 -17.22
CA GLY A 121 13.35 -1.19 -18.33
C GLY A 121 11.87 -1.06 -17.96
N SER A 122 11.50 -1.29 -16.70
CA SER A 122 10.15 -1.03 -16.22
C SER A 122 9.87 0.47 -16.07
N GLU A 123 8.62 0.80 -15.75
CA GLU A 123 8.21 2.19 -15.49
C GLU A 123 8.56 2.69 -14.09
N LEU A 124 9.33 1.91 -13.34
CA LEU A 124 9.82 2.28 -12.01
C LEU A 124 11.11 3.08 -12.12
N VAL A 125 11.12 4.26 -11.53
CA VAL A 125 12.33 5.07 -11.39
C VAL A 125 13.18 4.48 -10.27
N MET A 126 14.26 3.79 -10.63
CA MET A 126 15.14 3.14 -9.67
C MET A 126 16.19 4.10 -9.13
N PRO A 127 16.55 4.02 -7.84
CA PRO A 127 17.67 4.77 -7.32
C PRO A 127 19.00 4.26 -7.96
N VAL A 128 19.88 5.18 -8.29
CA VAL A 128 21.18 4.92 -8.94
C VAL A 128 22.35 4.94 -7.96
N ALA A 129 22.13 5.57 -6.80
CA ALA A 129 23.09 5.65 -5.71
C ALA A 129 22.35 5.93 -4.39
N GLY A 130 23.06 5.81 -3.28
CA GLY A 130 22.50 6.19 -1.98
C GLY A 130 23.52 6.13 -0.86
N LEU A 131 23.12 6.70 0.26
CA LEU A 131 23.82 6.63 1.54
C LEU A 131 23.01 5.70 2.44
N LYS A 132 23.59 4.59 2.85
CA LYS A 132 22.98 3.62 3.73
C LYS A 132 23.58 3.67 5.11
N HIS A 133 22.73 3.67 6.10
CA HIS A 133 23.10 3.51 7.50
C HIS A 133 22.72 2.12 8.00
N GLU A 134 23.24 1.69 9.17
CA GLU A 134 22.90 0.40 9.78
C GLU A 134 21.39 0.15 9.88
N LEU A 135 20.60 1.23 9.97
CA LEU A 135 19.17 1.19 10.20
C LEU A 135 18.31 1.35 8.96
N GLY A 136 18.91 1.59 7.82
CA GLY A 136 18.21 1.80 6.58
C GLY A 136 18.81 2.90 5.71
N ASP A 137 18.07 3.31 4.72
CA ASP A 137 18.49 4.36 3.80
C ASP A 137 18.43 5.73 4.48
N ALA A 138 19.49 6.49 4.35
CA ALA A 138 19.56 7.89 4.75
C ALA A 138 19.30 8.81 3.55
N VAL A 139 19.84 8.44 2.39
CA VAL A 139 19.66 9.16 1.12
C VAL A 139 19.52 8.15 -0.01
N ASN A 140 18.60 8.41 -0.92
CA ASN A 140 18.57 7.75 -2.22
C ASN A 140 18.64 8.78 -3.34
N VAL A 141 19.52 8.55 -4.30
CA VAL A 141 19.72 9.39 -5.47
C VAL A 141 19.09 8.72 -6.68
N PHE A 142 18.29 9.44 -7.40
CA PHE A 142 17.53 8.98 -8.56
C PHE A 142 17.93 9.78 -9.81
N PRO A 143 17.65 9.29 -11.02
CA PRO A 143 17.59 10.12 -12.21
C PRO A 143 16.70 11.34 -11.97
N LEU A 144 16.98 12.43 -12.68
CA LEU A 144 16.20 13.66 -12.52
C LEU A 144 14.71 13.38 -12.72
N HIS A 145 13.92 13.74 -11.73
CA HIS A 145 12.47 13.64 -11.74
C HIS A 145 11.83 14.72 -10.87
N THR A 146 10.54 14.87 -10.98
CA THR A 146 9.73 15.69 -10.07
C THR A 146 8.67 14.81 -9.44
N VAL A 147 8.62 14.79 -8.11
CA VAL A 147 7.57 14.07 -7.39
C VAL A 147 6.24 14.78 -7.60
N GLN A 148 5.23 14.03 -7.99
CA GLN A 148 3.90 14.56 -8.14
C GLN A 148 3.23 14.70 -6.77
N SER A 149 3.21 15.92 -6.26
CA SER A 149 2.52 16.28 -5.01
C SER A 149 1.00 16.38 -5.17
N SER A 150 0.54 16.69 -6.40
CA SER A 150 -0.87 16.75 -6.75
C SER A 150 -1.21 15.68 -7.79
N TRP A 151 -2.20 14.85 -7.46
CA TRP A 151 -2.69 13.81 -8.36
C TRP A 151 -3.72 14.29 -9.36
N THR A 152 -4.15 15.56 -9.25
CA THR A 152 -5.17 16.16 -10.11
C THR A 152 -4.65 16.51 -11.49
N ASP A 153 -3.36 16.84 -11.59
CA ASP A 153 -2.71 17.28 -12.84
C ASP A 153 -1.78 16.20 -13.42
N GLY A 154 -1.79 15.01 -12.83
CA GLY A 154 -0.94 13.89 -13.19
C GLY A 154 -1.62 12.85 -14.08
N PRO A 155 -1.00 11.67 -14.24
CA PRO A 155 -1.60 10.57 -14.96
C PRO A 155 -2.88 10.10 -14.25
N SER A 156 -3.82 9.58 -15.05
CA SER A 156 -5.08 9.09 -14.50
C SER A 156 -4.85 7.96 -13.48
N PRO A 157 -5.74 7.77 -12.50
CA PRO A 157 -5.64 6.65 -11.57
C PRO A 157 -5.54 5.29 -12.28
N GLN A 158 -6.20 5.11 -13.42
CA GLN A 158 -6.13 3.90 -14.23
C GLN A 158 -4.74 3.68 -14.82
N THR A 159 -4.10 4.76 -15.31
CA THR A 159 -2.72 4.70 -15.82
C THR A 159 -1.75 4.27 -14.71
N LEU A 160 -1.88 4.86 -13.52
CA LEU A 160 -1.06 4.50 -12.36
C LEU A 160 -1.28 3.05 -11.92
N ALA A 161 -2.53 2.57 -11.99
CA ALA A 161 -2.86 1.19 -11.68
C ALA A 161 -2.22 0.21 -12.66
N ALA A 162 -2.30 0.49 -13.97
CA ALA A 162 -1.67 -0.31 -15.00
C ALA A 162 -0.14 -0.34 -14.83
N MET A 163 0.49 0.81 -14.60
CA MET A 163 1.94 0.89 -14.33
C MET A 163 2.33 0.07 -13.08
N CYS A 164 1.55 0.17 -12.00
CA CYS A 164 1.74 -0.65 -10.80
C CYS A 164 1.66 -2.14 -11.13
N GLY A 165 0.67 -2.56 -11.92
CA GLY A 165 0.51 -3.95 -12.37
C GLY A 165 1.71 -4.44 -13.18
N ARG A 166 2.19 -3.65 -14.15
CA ARG A 166 3.37 -4.00 -14.96
C ARG A 166 4.64 -4.15 -14.12
N ILE A 167 4.89 -3.22 -13.20
CA ILE A 167 6.03 -3.31 -12.28
C ILE A 167 5.94 -4.59 -11.43
N GLN A 168 4.76 -4.92 -10.91
CA GLN A 168 4.55 -6.14 -10.13
C GLN A 168 4.75 -7.40 -10.98
N SER A 169 4.35 -7.37 -12.24
CA SER A 169 4.56 -8.47 -13.17
C SER A 169 6.05 -8.72 -13.46
N CYS A 170 6.87 -7.68 -13.49
CA CYS A 170 8.34 -7.85 -13.58
C CYS A 170 8.89 -8.65 -12.38
N LEU A 171 8.24 -8.56 -11.22
CA LEU A 171 8.64 -9.27 -10.00
C LEU A 171 7.95 -10.64 -9.82
N ALA A 172 7.18 -11.11 -10.79
CA ALA A 172 6.41 -12.36 -10.68
C ALA A 172 7.28 -13.57 -10.35
N ASN A 173 8.47 -13.67 -10.93
CA ASN A 173 9.41 -14.76 -10.66
C ASN A 173 10.00 -14.73 -9.24
N HIS A 174 9.86 -13.63 -8.53
CA HIS A 174 10.30 -13.47 -7.15
C HIS A 174 9.15 -13.58 -6.16
N ALA A 175 7.95 -13.89 -6.63
CA ALA A 175 6.79 -14.08 -5.79
C ALA A 175 6.94 -15.34 -4.92
N THR A 176 6.49 -15.25 -3.68
CA THR A 176 6.49 -16.38 -2.74
C THR A 176 5.07 -16.73 -2.33
N PRO A 177 4.76 -18.02 -2.17
CA PRO A 177 3.47 -18.42 -1.60
C PRO A 177 3.27 -17.78 -0.21
N ASN A 178 2.05 -17.32 0.06
CA ASN A 178 1.69 -16.78 1.35
C ASN A 178 0.52 -17.54 1.96
N ALA A 179 0.58 -17.72 3.28
CA ALA A 179 -0.50 -18.34 4.03
C ALA A 179 -1.55 -17.29 4.43
N GLU A 180 -2.83 -17.62 4.22
CA GLU A 180 -3.96 -16.78 4.62
C GLU A 180 -3.93 -16.38 6.11
N ARG A 181 -3.54 -17.31 6.97
CA ARG A 181 -3.41 -17.08 8.40
C ARG A 181 -2.52 -15.89 8.73
N ARG A 182 -1.43 -15.72 8.00
CA ARG A 182 -0.47 -14.62 8.19
C ARG A 182 -1.12 -13.24 8.04
N TRP A 183 -2.03 -13.10 7.08
CA TRP A 183 -2.74 -11.83 6.86
C TRP A 183 -3.76 -11.54 7.96
N ASN A 184 -4.42 -12.58 8.48
CA ASN A 184 -5.32 -12.44 9.62
C ASN A 184 -4.55 -12.00 10.87
N ASP A 185 -3.40 -12.61 11.14
CA ASP A 185 -2.56 -12.28 12.29
C ASP A 185 -2.02 -10.84 12.18
N ARG A 186 -1.64 -10.43 10.97
CA ARG A 186 -1.23 -9.06 10.68
C ARG A 186 -2.34 -8.04 10.95
N LEU A 187 -3.53 -8.26 10.39
CA LEU A 187 -4.66 -7.36 10.63
C LEU A 187 -5.00 -7.24 12.11
N LYS A 188 -5.03 -8.37 12.81
CA LYS A 188 -5.29 -8.39 14.24
C LYS A 188 -4.24 -7.60 15.00
N ALA A 189 -2.97 -7.75 14.65
CA ALA A 189 -1.89 -6.99 15.29
C ALA A 189 -2.05 -5.47 15.08
N ILE A 190 -2.48 -5.03 13.90
CA ILE A 190 -2.75 -3.62 13.61
C ILE A 190 -3.96 -3.13 14.40
N GLU A 191 -5.06 -3.87 14.39
CA GLU A 191 -6.29 -3.55 15.12
C GLU A 191 -6.04 -3.42 16.63
N ASP A 192 -5.34 -4.40 17.23
CA ASP A 192 -5.02 -4.41 18.66
C ASP A 192 -4.20 -3.17 19.05
N ARG A 193 -3.26 -2.78 18.21
CA ARG A 193 -2.41 -1.60 18.47
C ARG A 193 -3.14 -0.28 18.31
N LEU A 194 -4.04 -0.19 17.35
CA LEU A 194 -4.87 0.99 17.12
C LEU A 194 -6.04 1.07 18.10
N LYS A 195 -6.24 0.05 18.94
CA LYS A 195 -7.40 -0.11 19.81
C LYS A 195 -8.72 0.02 19.03
N THR A 196 -8.71 -0.52 17.82
CA THR A 196 -9.90 -0.65 17.00
C THR A 196 -10.34 -2.10 17.05
N SER A 197 -11.64 -2.35 17.07
CA SER A 197 -12.16 -3.70 16.92
C SER A 197 -13.07 -3.74 15.72
N THR A 198 -12.74 -4.55 14.76
CA THR A 198 -13.64 -4.89 13.68
C THR A 198 -13.80 -6.41 13.63
N LEU A 199 -14.90 -6.84 13.09
CA LEU A 199 -15.18 -8.26 12.87
C LEU A 199 -14.59 -8.75 11.54
N TRP A 200 -13.78 -7.93 10.89
CA TRP A 200 -13.23 -8.28 9.59
C TRP A 200 -12.26 -9.45 9.72
N ARG A 201 -12.44 -10.43 8.86
CA ARG A 201 -11.53 -11.56 8.73
C ARG A 201 -11.01 -11.58 7.31
N ALA A 202 -9.73 -11.93 7.15
CA ALA A 202 -9.19 -12.15 5.84
C ALA A 202 -10.00 -13.24 5.14
N PRO A 203 -10.44 -13.00 3.92
CA PRO A 203 -11.16 -14.00 3.16
C PRO A 203 -10.22 -15.12 2.73
N HIS A 204 -10.80 -16.22 2.27
CA HIS A 204 -10.08 -17.28 1.58
C HIS A 204 -9.54 -16.76 0.24
N THR A 205 -8.45 -16.03 0.28
CA THR A 205 -7.77 -15.52 -0.90
C THR A 205 -6.87 -16.61 -1.47
N LYS A 206 -7.41 -17.42 -2.35
CA LYS A 206 -6.72 -18.58 -2.91
C LYS A 206 -5.50 -18.27 -3.79
N ALA A 207 -5.20 -17.05 -4.08
CA ALA A 207 -4.16 -16.70 -5.04
C ALA A 207 -3.26 -15.57 -4.56
N VAL A 208 -2.98 -15.55 -3.26
CA VAL A 208 -2.15 -14.50 -2.69
C VAL A 208 -0.71 -14.93 -2.69
N VAL A 209 0.09 -14.24 -3.46
CA VAL A 209 1.54 -14.38 -3.46
C VAL A 209 2.17 -13.13 -2.86
N GLY A 210 3.23 -13.31 -2.08
CA GLY A 210 3.98 -12.20 -1.52
C GLY A 210 5.02 -11.68 -2.50
N LEU A 211 4.92 -10.42 -2.83
CA LEU A 211 5.91 -9.68 -3.60
C LEU A 211 6.88 -8.94 -2.68
N PRO A 212 8.08 -8.59 -3.15
CA PRO A 212 8.90 -7.59 -2.49
C PRO A 212 8.07 -6.33 -2.22
N PRO A 213 8.19 -5.70 -1.05
CA PRO A 213 7.40 -4.53 -0.73
C PRO A 213 7.76 -3.37 -1.66
N LEU A 214 6.75 -2.86 -2.34
CA LEU A 214 6.82 -1.67 -3.17
C LEU A 214 5.91 -0.63 -2.51
N HIS A 215 6.42 0.53 -2.20
CA HIS A 215 5.60 1.65 -1.78
C HIS A 215 5.71 2.70 -2.88
N LEU A 216 4.75 2.67 -3.81
CA LEU A 216 4.85 3.42 -5.06
C LEU A 216 4.13 4.76 -5.00
N GLY A 217 4.75 5.79 -5.53
CA GLY A 217 4.15 7.09 -5.78
C GLY A 217 4.39 7.53 -7.21
N GLY A 218 3.70 8.59 -7.64
CA GLY A 218 3.85 9.15 -8.98
C GLY A 218 5.04 10.09 -9.07
N ALA A 219 5.70 10.08 -10.22
CA ALA A 219 6.73 11.02 -10.59
C ALA A 219 6.62 11.39 -12.07
N ASP A 220 7.11 12.56 -12.41
CA ASP A 220 7.34 12.98 -13.79
C ASP A 220 8.83 12.91 -14.11
N VAL A 221 9.17 12.23 -15.18
CA VAL A 221 10.53 12.14 -15.71
C VAL A 221 10.52 12.69 -17.12
N ASN A 222 10.96 13.93 -17.29
CA ASN A 222 11.03 14.59 -18.59
C ASN A 222 9.67 14.59 -19.35
N GLY A 223 8.59 14.90 -18.67
CA GLY A 223 7.24 14.91 -19.24
C GLY A 223 6.59 13.53 -19.38
N SER A 224 7.26 12.47 -18.90
CA SER A 224 6.71 11.11 -18.89
C SER A 224 6.32 10.69 -17.48
N ALA A 225 5.08 10.28 -17.31
CA ALA A 225 4.62 9.71 -16.04
C ALA A 225 5.36 8.41 -15.73
N ARG A 226 5.83 8.29 -14.50
CA ARG A 226 6.52 7.12 -13.97
C ARG A 226 6.06 6.84 -12.55
N LEU A 227 6.40 5.66 -12.02
CA LEU A 227 6.29 5.37 -10.60
C LEU A 227 7.67 5.41 -9.95
N ILE A 228 7.71 5.89 -8.72
CA ILE A 228 8.92 5.97 -7.91
C ILE A 228 8.69 5.26 -6.59
N PRO A 229 9.67 4.49 -6.07
CA PRO A 229 9.55 3.89 -4.77
C PRO A 229 9.79 4.95 -3.69
N PHE A 230 8.87 5.01 -2.74
CA PHE A 230 9.01 5.80 -1.52
C PHE A 230 9.36 4.90 -0.33
N PRO A 231 9.89 5.46 0.75
CA PRO A 231 9.97 4.75 2.00
C PRO A 231 8.56 4.38 2.46
N ARG A 232 8.40 3.17 2.97
CA ARG A 232 7.14 2.76 3.59
C ARG A 232 6.83 3.69 4.77
N PRO A 233 5.56 4.02 5.02
CA PRO A 233 5.20 4.80 6.19
C PRO A 233 5.81 4.20 7.46
N LEU A 234 6.32 5.05 8.34
CA LEU A 234 6.95 4.61 9.59
C LEU A 234 6.07 3.61 10.35
N VAL A 235 4.78 3.91 10.43
CA VAL A 235 3.80 3.06 11.10
C VAL A 235 3.73 1.67 10.47
N ASP A 236 3.71 1.57 9.16
CA ASP A 236 3.68 0.29 8.46
C ASP A 236 4.94 -0.52 8.77
N ARG A 237 6.10 0.11 8.79
CA ARG A 237 7.36 -0.55 9.16
C ARG A 237 7.41 -1.01 10.60
N LEU A 238 6.93 -0.20 11.52
CA LEU A 238 6.91 -0.54 12.95
C LEU A 238 5.93 -1.66 13.27
N LEU A 239 4.79 -1.69 12.61
CA LEU A 239 3.75 -2.70 12.83
C LEU A 239 4.04 -4.00 12.08
N CYS A 240 4.66 -3.92 10.92
CA CYS A 240 4.72 -5.00 9.94
C CYS A 240 6.06 -5.02 9.18
N ALA A 241 7.17 -4.93 9.91
CA ALA A 241 8.49 -4.88 9.32
C ALA A 241 8.77 -6.07 8.38
N ASN A 242 9.35 -5.76 7.23
CA ASN A 242 9.90 -6.73 6.26
C ASN A 242 8.94 -7.81 5.72
N GLU A 243 7.64 -7.56 5.74
CA GLU A 243 6.71 -8.52 5.17
C GLU A 243 6.51 -8.30 3.67
N ARG A 244 6.60 -9.41 2.93
CA ARG A 244 6.16 -9.44 1.54
C ARG A 244 4.64 -9.28 1.49
N ARG A 245 4.16 -8.48 0.56
CA ARG A 245 2.73 -8.16 0.45
C ARG A 245 2.15 -8.66 -0.87
N PRO A 246 0.87 -9.01 -0.91
CA PRO A 246 0.21 -9.31 -2.18
C PRO A 246 0.19 -8.07 -3.10
N GLY A 247 0.26 -8.29 -4.40
CA GLY A 247 0.16 -7.19 -5.37
C GLY A 247 -1.12 -6.38 -5.21
N VAL A 248 -2.25 -7.03 -4.94
CA VAL A 248 -3.52 -6.36 -4.69
C VAL A 248 -3.49 -5.45 -3.43
N ALA A 249 -2.70 -5.78 -2.43
CA ALA A 249 -2.56 -4.94 -1.23
C ALA A 249 -1.81 -3.63 -1.55
N GLU A 250 -0.79 -3.69 -2.38
CA GLU A 250 -0.09 -2.49 -2.86
C GLU A 250 -0.99 -1.64 -3.77
N ALA A 251 -1.75 -2.27 -4.66
CA ALA A 251 -2.74 -1.58 -5.49
C ALA A 251 -3.80 -0.89 -4.62
N ALA A 252 -4.30 -1.54 -3.58
CA ALA A 252 -5.26 -0.95 -2.64
C ALA A 252 -4.65 0.20 -1.83
N ALA A 253 -3.39 0.10 -1.43
CA ALA A 253 -2.70 1.18 -0.75
C ALA A 253 -2.52 2.41 -1.66
N LEU A 254 -2.18 2.20 -2.93
CA LEU A 254 -2.11 3.25 -3.95
C LEU A 254 -3.49 3.89 -4.17
N GLU A 255 -4.52 3.06 -4.37
CA GLU A 255 -5.91 3.53 -4.52
C GLU A 255 -6.34 4.41 -3.35
N GLN A 256 -6.11 3.98 -2.10
CA GLN A 256 -6.54 4.75 -0.93
C GLN A 256 -5.79 6.08 -0.79
N ARG A 257 -4.51 6.14 -1.16
CA ARG A 257 -3.77 7.41 -1.22
C ARG A 257 -4.34 8.35 -2.27
N LEU A 258 -4.67 7.83 -3.45
CA LEU A 258 -5.33 8.59 -4.51
C LEU A 258 -6.70 9.10 -4.05
N ALA A 259 -7.48 8.26 -3.37
CA ALA A 259 -8.81 8.61 -2.87
C ALA A 259 -8.77 9.70 -1.78
N ILE A 260 -7.80 9.66 -0.87
CA ILE A 260 -7.63 10.72 0.14
C ILE A 260 -7.28 12.06 -0.49
N ASN A 261 -6.59 12.04 -1.63
CA ASN A 261 -6.22 13.23 -2.38
C ASN A 261 -7.26 13.62 -3.44
N ASP A 262 -8.48 13.09 -3.36
CA ASP A 262 -9.61 13.40 -4.24
C ASP A 262 -9.31 13.15 -5.75
N ALA A 263 -8.42 12.19 -6.05
CA ALA A 263 -8.02 11.88 -7.42
C ALA A 263 -9.05 11.06 -8.22
N PHE A 264 -10.08 10.51 -7.54
CA PHE A 264 -11.14 9.78 -8.22
C PHE A 264 -12.36 10.67 -8.46
N VAL A 265 -12.80 10.71 -9.68
CA VAL A 265 -14.16 11.18 -10.01
C VAL A 265 -15.17 10.12 -9.53
N GLU A 266 -16.28 10.55 -8.93
CA GLU A 266 -17.28 9.66 -8.34
C GLU A 266 -17.72 8.50 -9.27
N GLY A 267 -17.96 7.34 -8.68
CA GLY A 267 -18.57 6.18 -9.30
C GLY A 267 -17.59 5.15 -9.89
N SER A 268 -17.55 5.04 -11.20
CA SER A 268 -16.83 3.96 -11.91
C SER A 268 -15.29 4.03 -11.88
N GLY A 269 -14.71 5.11 -11.37
CA GLY A 269 -13.26 5.34 -11.41
C GLY A 269 -12.44 4.29 -10.65
N ARG A 270 -12.94 3.83 -9.52
CA ARG A 270 -12.26 2.81 -8.72
C ARG A 270 -12.32 1.42 -9.37
N GLN A 271 -13.44 1.10 -10.01
CA GLN A 271 -13.55 -0.16 -10.76
C GLN A 271 -12.55 -0.18 -11.92
N ALA A 272 -12.53 0.88 -12.72
CA ALA A 272 -11.60 1.02 -13.83
C ALA A 272 -10.13 0.97 -13.37
N PHE A 273 -9.82 1.46 -12.16
CA PHE A 273 -8.49 1.33 -11.55
C PHE A 273 -8.10 -0.15 -11.39
N TYR A 274 -8.96 -0.97 -10.77
CA TYR A 274 -8.64 -2.38 -10.56
C TYR A 274 -8.69 -3.20 -11.85
N GLU A 275 -9.56 -2.86 -12.79
CA GLU A 275 -9.57 -3.49 -14.12
C GLU A 275 -8.26 -3.22 -14.87
N ALA A 276 -7.77 -1.97 -14.81
CA ALA A 276 -6.49 -1.60 -15.39
C ALA A 276 -5.31 -2.32 -14.71
N TRP A 277 -5.32 -2.43 -13.38
CA TRP A 277 -4.32 -3.22 -12.66
C TRP A 277 -4.40 -4.71 -13.02
N ALA A 278 -5.61 -5.28 -13.04
CA ALA A 278 -5.84 -6.69 -13.28
C ALA A 278 -5.44 -7.15 -14.68
N SER A 279 -5.49 -6.25 -15.68
CA SER A 279 -5.07 -6.56 -17.05
C SER A 279 -3.55 -6.75 -17.19
N GLU A 280 -2.78 -6.21 -16.25
CA GLU A 280 -1.31 -6.18 -16.33
C GLU A 280 -0.63 -7.23 -15.45
N VAL A 281 -1.33 -7.74 -14.43
CA VAL A 281 -0.75 -8.75 -13.53
C VAL A 281 -1.05 -10.18 -14.01
N PRO A 282 -0.26 -11.18 -13.58
CA PRO A 282 -0.56 -12.57 -13.87
C PRO A 282 -1.99 -12.96 -13.50
N SER A 283 -2.72 -13.62 -14.39
CA SER A 283 -4.12 -13.97 -14.21
C SER A 283 -4.48 -14.66 -12.89
N PRO A 284 -3.62 -15.48 -12.26
CA PRO A 284 -3.92 -16.05 -10.94
C PRO A 284 -4.04 -14.99 -9.83
N TRP A 285 -3.44 -13.80 -9.98
CA TRP A 285 -3.48 -12.75 -8.96
C TRP A 285 -4.73 -11.89 -9.02
N SER A 286 -5.41 -11.87 -10.17
CA SER A 286 -6.59 -11.05 -10.44
C SER A 286 -7.85 -11.88 -10.72
N THR A 287 -7.95 -13.08 -10.14
CA THR A 287 -9.12 -13.94 -10.33
C THR A 287 -10.39 -13.27 -9.77
N SER A 288 -11.54 -13.61 -10.33
CA SER A 288 -12.85 -13.17 -9.81
C SER A 288 -13.05 -13.52 -8.34
N SER A 289 -12.39 -14.55 -7.83
CA SER A 289 -12.37 -14.90 -6.40
C SER A 289 -11.56 -13.91 -5.58
N ALA A 290 -10.43 -13.41 -6.10
CA ALA A 290 -9.60 -12.41 -5.43
C ALA A 290 -10.33 -11.07 -5.26
N PHE A 291 -11.17 -10.71 -6.23
CA PHE A 291 -11.98 -9.48 -6.18
C PHE A 291 -13.38 -9.67 -5.61
N SER A 292 -13.77 -10.90 -5.26
CA SER A 292 -15.11 -11.16 -4.76
C SER A 292 -15.35 -10.49 -3.42
N SER A 293 -16.23 -9.50 -3.38
CA SER A 293 -16.67 -8.84 -2.15
C SER A 293 -17.31 -9.80 -1.16
N ALA A 294 -17.93 -10.89 -1.62
CA ALA A 294 -18.44 -11.95 -0.74
C ALA A 294 -17.36 -12.65 0.07
N ASN A 295 -16.14 -12.67 -0.45
CA ASN A 295 -14.96 -13.19 0.24
C ASN A 295 -14.11 -12.08 0.90
N GLY A 296 -14.62 -10.84 0.95
CA GLY A 296 -13.87 -9.68 1.42
C GLY A 296 -13.08 -8.99 0.32
N GLY A 297 -12.61 -9.71 -0.69
CA GLY A 297 -11.98 -9.17 -1.89
C GLY A 297 -10.98 -8.05 -1.64
N VAL A 298 -11.09 -6.99 -2.41
CA VAL A 298 -10.26 -5.78 -2.26
C VAL A 298 -10.53 -5.05 -0.95
N TRP A 299 -11.71 -5.23 -0.33
CA TRP A 299 -12.10 -4.50 0.87
C TRP A 299 -11.17 -4.73 2.06
N ILE A 300 -10.60 -5.92 2.20
CA ILE A 300 -9.68 -6.19 3.30
C ILE A 300 -8.39 -5.39 3.16
N TRP A 301 -7.90 -5.23 1.93
CA TRP A 301 -6.68 -4.47 1.65
C TRP A 301 -6.91 -2.96 1.76
N ARG A 302 -8.08 -2.49 1.36
CA ARG A 302 -8.54 -1.12 1.63
C ARG A 302 -8.60 -0.84 3.12
N TYR A 303 -9.17 -1.78 3.87
CA TYR A 303 -9.29 -1.67 5.32
C TYR A 303 -7.91 -1.59 5.98
N GLU A 304 -6.98 -2.46 5.61
CA GLU A 304 -5.60 -2.40 6.08
C GLU A 304 -4.94 -1.05 5.74
N ALA A 305 -5.06 -0.61 4.50
CA ALA A 305 -4.49 0.66 4.07
C ALA A 305 -5.07 1.85 4.87
N MET A 306 -6.36 1.85 5.15
CA MET A 306 -7.00 2.90 5.95
C MET A 306 -6.59 2.86 7.43
N LEU A 307 -6.36 1.68 8.00
CA LEU A 307 -5.79 1.57 9.35
C LEU A 307 -4.37 2.14 9.41
N LEU A 308 -3.54 1.85 8.42
CA LEU A 308 -2.18 2.39 8.35
C LEU A 308 -2.18 3.91 8.14
N LEU A 309 -3.04 4.43 7.28
CA LEU A 309 -3.22 5.87 7.08
C LEU A 309 -3.76 6.57 8.34
N LEU A 310 -4.68 5.93 9.08
CA LEU A 310 -5.15 6.43 10.37
C LEU A 310 -4.00 6.50 11.38
N ALA A 311 -3.21 5.45 11.47
CA ALA A 311 -2.08 5.38 12.39
C ALA A 311 -1.02 6.44 12.03
N GLU A 312 -0.71 6.61 10.76
CA GLU A 312 0.18 7.66 10.27
C GLU A 312 -0.37 9.06 10.60
N GLY A 313 -1.65 9.28 10.31
CA GLY A 313 -2.30 10.55 10.61
C GLY A 313 -2.27 10.91 12.10
N ARG A 314 -2.47 9.93 12.98
CA ARG A 314 -2.36 10.11 14.44
C ARG A 314 -0.92 10.37 14.88
N ALA A 315 0.04 9.63 14.29
CA ALA A 315 1.45 9.79 14.60
C ALA A 315 1.98 11.20 14.26
N TYR A 316 1.52 11.75 13.14
CA TYR A 316 1.97 13.05 12.66
C TYR A 316 0.99 14.21 12.94
N GLY A 317 -0.06 13.99 13.72
CA GLY A 317 -1.03 15.03 14.07
C GLY A 317 -1.87 15.54 12.87
N LEU A 318 -2.07 14.72 11.83
CA LEU A 318 -2.75 15.10 10.60
C LEU A 318 -4.27 15.01 10.76
N THR A 319 -4.85 16.00 11.40
CA THR A 319 -6.28 16.00 11.81
C THR A 319 -7.25 15.70 10.67
N ASN A 320 -7.03 16.27 9.49
CA ASN A 320 -7.89 16.04 8.32
C ASN A 320 -7.82 14.59 7.83
N GLN A 321 -6.61 14.01 7.76
CA GLN A 321 -6.43 12.61 7.39
C GLN A 321 -7.08 11.68 8.41
N VAL A 322 -6.87 11.92 9.70
CA VAL A 322 -7.50 11.17 10.79
C VAL A 322 -9.02 11.19 10.65
N LYS A 323 -9.62 12.38 10.48
CA LYS A 323 -11.08 12.55 10.33
C LYS A 323 -11.62 11.78 9.11
N ARG A 324 -10.94 11.84 7.96
CA ARG A 324 -11.33 11.11 6.75
C ARG A 324 -11.26 9.58 6.99
N CYS A 325 -10.15 9.10 7.58
CA CYS A 325 -10.00 7.68 7.90
C CYS A 325 -11.05 7.19 8.90
N GLU A 326 -11.32 7.93 9.97
CA GLU A 326 -12.32 7.57 10.98
C GLU A 326 -13.75 7.56 10.40
N THR A 327 -14.04 8.47 9.48
CA THR A 327 -15.32 8.49 8.78
C THR A 327 -15.48 7.24 7.92
N TRP A 328 -14.47 6.89 7.14
CA TRP A 328 -14.48 5.68 6.33
C TRP A 328 -14.59 4.41 7.19
N LEU A 329 -13.82 4.32 8.27
CA LEU A 329 -13.81 3.16 9.18
C LEU A 329 -15.16 2.95 9.88
N ARG A 330 -15.91 4.01 10.15
CA ARG A 330 -17.31 3.89 10.68
C ARG A 330 -18.24 3.17 9.72
N ASP A 331 -18.06 3.37 8.43
CA ASP A 331 -18.87 2.69 7.42
C ASP A 331 -18.48 1.22 7.21
N VAL A 332 -17.27 0.82 7.63
CA VAL A 332 -16.80 -0.57 7.52
C VAL A 332 -17.74 -1.55 8.23
N SER A 333 -18.23 -1.21 9.42
CA SER A 333 -19.18 -2.06 10.16
C SER A 333 -20.45 -2.32 9.38
N ARG A 334 -20.97 -1.31 8.68
CA ARG A 334 -22.14 -1.42 7.80
C ARG A 334 -21.85 -2.30 6.59
N ILE A 335 -20.69 -2.11 5.98
CA ILE A 335 -20.24 -2.94 4.85
C ILE A 335 -20.09 -4.40 5.27
N GLN A 336 -19.49 -4.65 6.45
CA GLN A 336 -19.32 -5.99 6.99
C GLN A 336 -20.67 -6.69 7.25
N ALA A 337 -21.61 -6.00 7.87
CA ALA A 337 -22.96 -6.53 8.10
C ALA A 337 -23.59 -6.94 6.76
N ARG A 338 -23.52 -6.07 5.77
CA ARG A 338 -24.06 -6.32 4.43
C ARG A 338 -23.36 -7.48 3.72
N LEU A 339 -22.03 -7.60 3.84
CA LEU A 339 -21.29 -8.75 3.31
C LEU A 339 -21.67 -10.06 4.02
N GLY A 340 -21.93 -10.00 5.34
CA GLY A 340 -22.46 -11.12 6.10
C GLY A 340 -23.83 -11.61 5.57
N GLU A 341 -24.75 -10.69 5.34
CA GLU A 341 -26.05 -11.00 4.72
C GLU A 341 -25.88 -11.63 3.33
N LEU A 342 -25.01 -11.07 2.50
CA LEU A 342 -24.74 -11.60 1.15
C LEU A 342 -24.14 -12.99 1.17
N ARG A 343 -23.28 -13.31 2.15
CA ARG A 343 -22.77 -14.69 2.36
C ARG A 343 -23.91 -15.66 2.66
N THR A 344 -24.88 -15.25 3.49
CA THR A 344 -26.09 -16.03 3.78
C THR A 344 -26.90 -16.26 2.52
N VAL A 345 -27.12 -15.22 1.71
CA VAL A 345 -27.82 -15.34 0.43
C VAL A 345 -27.11 -16.30 -0.53
N LEU A 346 -25.77 -16.24 -0.59
CA LEU A 346 -24.98 -17.19 -1.39
C LEU A 346 -25.07 -18.63 -0.87
N ALA A 347 -25.10 -18.83 0.44
CA ALA A 347 -25.28 -20.15 1.04
C ALA A 347 -26.65 -20.72 0.69
N VAL A 348 -27.71 -19.91 0.81
CA VAL A 348 -29.06 -20.27 0.40
C VAL A 348 -29.12 -20.62 -1.09
N ARG A 349 -28.51 -19.81 -1.95
CA ARG A 349 -28.43 -20.11 -3.39
C ARG A 349 -27.77 -21.44 -3.67
N LYS A 350 -26.62 -21.74 -3.05
CA LYS A 350 -25.91 -23.00 -3.23
C LYS A 350 -26.72 -24.18 -2.73
N ALA A 351 -27.30 -24.08 -1.54
CA ALA A 351 -28.17 -25.12 -0.97
C ALA A 351 -29.38 -25.39 -1.88
N ALA A 352 -30.07 -24.34 -2.33
CA ALA A 352 -31.20 -24.47 -3.25
C ALA A 352 -30.78 -25.08 -4.61
N MET A 353 -29.62 -24.72 -5.14
CA MET A 353 -29.10 -25.30 -6.38
C MET A 353 -28.85 -26.80 -6.23
N TYR A 354 -28.17 -27.23 -5.15
CA TYR A 354 -27.91 -28.65 -4.91
C TYR A 354 -29.20 -29.41 -4.64
N SER A 355 -30.14 -28.83 -3.90
CA SER A 355 -31.49 -29.42 -3.67
C SER A 355 -32.25 -29.57 -4.99
N SER A 356 -32.17 -28.56 -5.87
CA SER A 356 -32.81 -28.65 -7.20
C SER A 356 -32.23 -29.79 -8.03
N LEU A 357 -30.92 -29.96 -8.05
CA LEU A 357 -30.24 -31.05 -8.78
C LEU A 357 -30.64 -32.41 -8.20
N ALA A 358 -30.63 -32.55 -6.88
CA ALA A 358 -31.05 -33.81 -6.22
C ALA A 358 -32.49 -34.18 -6.48
N THR A 359 -33.41 -33.22 -6.35
CA THR A 359 -34.83 -33.43 -6.60
C THR A 359 -35.12 -33.65 -8.08
N LEU A 360 -34.38 -33.05 -8.99
CA LEU A 360 -34.44 -33.31 -10.42
C LEU A 360 -34.08 -34.78 -10.73
N ALA A 361 -32.97 -35.26 -10.14
CA ALA A 361 -32.55 -36.66 -10.29
C ALA A 361 -33.62 -37.63 -9.78
N LEU A 362 -34.30 -37.35 -8.66
CA LEU A 362 -35.42 -38.11 -8.13
C LEU A 362 -36.63 -38.05 -9.06
N ALA A 363 -36.93 -36.89 -9.60
CA ALA A 363 -38.06 -36.69 -10.51
C ALA A 363 -37.90 -37.51 -11.83
N VAL A 364 -36.69 -37.50 -12.36
CA VAL A 364 -36.35 -38.27 -13.58
C VAL A 364 -36.49 -39.79 -13.33
N ASN A 365 -36.21 -40.25 -12.10
CA ASN A 365 -36.36 -41.65 -11.70
C ASN A 365 -37.81 -42.03 -11.26
N GLY A 366 -38.79 -41.19 -11.57
CA GLY A 366 -40.20 -41.50 -11.34
C GLY A 366 -40.74 -41.17 -9.96
N ALA A 367 -39.99 -40.48 -9.11
CA ALA A 367 -40.41 -40.14 -7.74
C ALA A 367 -41.37 -38.96 -7.62
N GLY A 368 -41.92 -38.43 -8.72
CA GLY A 368 -42.92 -37.33 -8.70
C GLY A 368 -42.43 -35.99 -8.10
N ALA A 369 -41.09 -35.82 -7.99
CA ALA A 369 -40.46 -34.68 -7.26
C ALA A 369 -40.35 -33.38 -8.10
N TRP A 370 -40.97 -33.29 -9.27
CA TRP A 370 -40.91 -32.12 -10.14
C TRP A 370 -41.24 -30.76 -9.47
N PRO A 371 -42.33 -30.66 -8.65
CA PRO A 371 -42.61 -29.38 -8.00
C PRO A 371 -41.50 -28.91 -7.06
N LEU A 372 -40.86 -29.86 -6.37
CA LEU A 372 -39.75 -29.54 -5.47
C LEU A 372 -38.51 -29.09 -6.23
N ALA A 373 -38.21 -29.71 -7.38
CA ALA A 373 -37.09 -29.32 -8.24
C ALA A 373 -37.31 -27.89 -8.78
N VAL A 374 -38.49 -27.57 -9.27
CA VAL A 374 -38.84 -26.24 -9.78
C VAL A 374 -38.80 -25.20 -8.66
N GLY A 375 -39.38 -25.52 -7.48
CA GLY A 375 -39.34 -24.63 -6.32
C GLY A 375 -37.90 -24.30 -5.85
N ALA A 376 -37.07 -25.30 -5.75
CA ALA A 376 -35.62 -25.11 -5.39
C ALA A 376 -34.88 -24.30 -6.44
N ALA A 377 -35.13 -24.52 -7.73
CA ALA A 377 -34.56 -23.74 -8.81
C ALA A 377 -35.00 -22.26 -8.74
N ALA A 378 -36.27 -22.00 -8.48
CA ALA A 378 -36.78 -20.66 -8.31
C ALA A 378 -36.15 -19.93 -7.11
N VAL A 379 -36.00 -20.61 -5.97
CA VAL A 379 -35.31 -20.06 -4.79
C VAL A 379 -33.85 -19.73 -5.12
N SER A 380 -33.15 -20.63 -5.85
CA SER A 380 -31.76 -20.39 -6.27
C SER A 380 -31.64 -19.16 -7.18
N LEU A 381 -32.57 -19.01 -8.14
CA LEU A 381 -32.64 -17.87 -9.04
C LEU A 381 -32.90 -16.55 -8.29
N LEU A 382 -33.91 -16.54 -7.40
CA LEU A 382 -34.24 -15.38 -6.57
C LEU A 382 -33.05 -14.97 -5.67
N ALA A 383 -32.39 -15.93 -5.05
CA ALA A 383 -31.19 -15.66 -4.26
C ALA A 383 -30.06 -15.09 -5.13
N HIS A 384 -29.90 -15.58 -6.36
CA HIS A 384 -28.92 -15.04 -7.31
C HIS A 384 -29.23 -13.59 -7.69
N LEU A 385 -30.46 -13.28 -8.02
CA LEU A 385 -30.91 -11.93 -8.36
C LEU A 385 -30.77 -10.96 -7.17
N THR A 386 -31.14 -11.43 -5.97
CA THR A 386 -30.98 -10.67 -4.73
C THR A 386 -29.50 -10.37 -4.45
N TYR A 387 -28.65 -11.37 -4.62
CA TYR A 387 -27.20 -11.19 -4.47
C TYR A 387 -26.68 -10.13 -5.43
N ARG A 388 -26.99 -10.22 -6.72
CA ARG A 388 -26.53 -9.25 -7.73
C ARG A 388 -27.00 -7.82 -7.46
N ARG A 389 -28.26 -7.65 -7.00
CA ARG A 389 -28.83 -6.32 -6.73
C ARG A 389 -28.32 -5.69 -5.45
N ARG A 390 -27.88 -6.50 -4.48
CA ARG A 390 -27.43 -6.03 -3.16
C ARG A 390 -25.94 -6.04 -2.98
N LEU A 391 -25.18 -6.47 -3.97
CA LEU A 391 -23.74 -6.36 -3.89
C LEU A 391 -23.40 -4.90 -3.57
N PRO A 392 -22.71 -4.62 -2.45
CA PRO A 392 -22.15 -3.30 -2.28
C PRO A 392 -21.21 -3.09 -3.45
N ASP A 393 -21.21 -1.89 -3.96
CA ASP A 393 -20.26 -1.53 -5.00
C ASP A 393 -18.89 -1.98 -4.54
N PRO A 394 -18.30 -3.02 -5.14
CA PRO A 394 -17.14 -3.67 -4.56
C PRO A 394 -15.92 -2.80 -4.68
N ILE A 395 -16.07 -1.75 -5.42
CA ILE A 395 -14.93 -0.99 -5.88
C ILE A 395 -15.29 0.47 -5.91
#